data_338d64f96efd15e85ad8e44820924ed1
#
_entry.id   338d64f96efd15e85ad8e44820924ed1
#
_cell.length_a   1.000
_cell.length_b   1.000
_cell.length_c   1.000
_cell.angle_alpha   90.00
_cell.angle_beta   90.00
_cell.angle_gamma   90.00
#
_symmetry.space_group_name_H-M   'P 1'
#
loop_
_entity.id
_entity.type
_entity.pdbx_description
1 polymer ?
#
loop_
_entity_poly.entity_id
_entity_poly.type
_entity_poly.pdbx_seq_one_letter_code
_entity_poly.pdbx_strand_id
1 'polypeptide(L)'
;NLACNYYNQLFDTAHWDRKYELVWGFDGYAINACGTSATIVVNDLRECGQGQIQRIITATGPNNSRVNAIQTIWVVDCDPFFIDPLNCNDPRYSDIQWPNGVCNQNPIVIDGCGADISPENPQLGKPIVVNNADDNCSLISIEKFDEIFTIEPDACFKVLRKWVVIDWCQYDPFIDANFGRWEALQVIKVRDQDKPVVTCEVGPCEPAVIDPTLKVCVGHISLTATATDNCTPIDWLFWEYKIDAFNDGKGIHGGWDYRVGTLTQRQYNAGDTVEYSHNPFADDRHNPFNASGTYPIGIHKIRWNVEDGCGNTGVCETLFEIKDCKAPTPYCLTGIITVPMPSSGCVDIWAKDLDHGSYDNCTPKDKLKIYFDGDENKPSLTICCDDFVNAKVNDE
;
A
#
# COMPACT_ATOMS: atom_id res chain seq x y z
N ASN A 1 -14.93 -58.42 -4.38
CA ASN A 1 -14.74 -56.96 -4.34
C ASN A 1 -14.23 -56.51 -5.70
N LEU A 2 -14.72 -55.40 -6.18
CA LEU A 2 -14.37 -54.74 -7.43
C LEU A 2 -13.86 -53.36 -7.12
N ALA A 3 -12.78 -52.94 -7.77
CA ALA A 3 -12.34 -51.52 -7.69
C ALA A 3 -13.31 -50.62 -8.44
N CYS A 4 -13.49 -49.40 -7.97
CA CYS A 4 -14.43 -48.42 -8.53
C CYS A 4 -14.20 -48.14 -10.02
N ASN A 5 -12.97 -48.01 -10.42
CA ASN A 5 -12.57 -47.73 -11.81
C ASN A 5 -12.84 -48.94 -12.74
N TYR A 6 -12.87 -50.18 -12.20
CA TYR A 6 -13.15 -51.37 -12.95
C TYR A 6 -14.66 -51.60 -13.18
N TYR A 7 -15.47 -51.17 -12.21
CA TYR A 7 -16.92 -51.36 -12.24
C TYR A 7 -17.56 -50.69 -13.45
N ASN A 8 -17.21 -49.44 -13.72
CA ASN A 8 -17.79 -48.69 -14.84
C ASN A 8 -17.40 -49.26 -16.23
N GLN A 9 -16.25 -49.90 -16.33
CA GLN A 9 -15.85 -50.61 -17.56
C GLN A 9 -16.61 -51.94 -17.76
N LEU A 10 -17.04 -52.56 -16.67
CA LEU A 10 -17.78 -53.86 -16.69
C LEU A 10 -19.27 -53.64 -16.95
N PHE A 11 -19.83 -52.46 -16.60
CA PHE A 11 -21.26 -52.14 -16.78
C PHE A 11 -21.54 -51.32 -18.04
N ASP A 12 -20.59 -51.17 -18.94
CA ASP A 12 -20.89 -50.65 -20.27
C ASP A 12 -21.88 -51.60 -20.95
N THR A 13 -23.12 -51.14 -21.10
CA THR A 13 -24.28 -51.89 -21.61
C THR A 13 -24.08 -52.56 -22.98
N ALA A 14 -23.10 -52.11 -23.76
CA ALA A 14 -22.75 -52.66 -25.05
C ALA A 14 -22.01 -53.99 -25.00
N HIS A 15 -21.54 -54.45 -23.82
CA HIS A 15 -20.70 -55.64 -23.67
C HIS A 15 -21.15 -56.57 -22.52
N TRP A 16 -22.40 -56.49 -22.12
CA TRP A 16 -22.94 -57.15 -20.93
C TRP A 16 -22.80 -58.64 -20.94
N ASP A 17 -22.97 -59.29 -22.07
CA ASP A 17 -23.15 -60.78 -22.10
C ASP A 17 -21.87 -61.57 -21.93
N ARG A 18 -20.71 -61.03 -22.19
CA ARG A 18 -19.45 -61.79 -22.17
C ARG A 18 -18.50 -61.47 -21.03
N LYS A 19 -18.44 -60.27 -20.54
CA LYS A 19 -17.52 -59.91 -19.44
C LYS A 19 -17.95 -60.45 -18.09
N TYR A 20 -19.26 -60.61 -17.88
CA TYR A 20 -19.82 -61.20 -16.69
C TYR A 20 -19.50 -62.72 -16.53
N GLU A 21 -19.58 -63.44 -17.62
CA GLU A 21 -19.27 -64.90 -17.60
C GLU A 21 -17.80 -65.15 -17.26
N LEU A 22 -16.89 -64.28 -17.70
CA LEU A 22 -15.45 -64.48 -17.54
C LEU A 22 -14.94 -64.10 -16.14
N VAL A 23 -15.56 -63.15 -15.46
CA VAL A 23 -15.05 -62.60 -14.19
C VAL A 23 -15.86 -63.10 -12.98
N TRP A 24 -17.17 -63.28 -13.11
CA TRP A 24 -18.09 -63.55 -12.01
C TRP A 24 -18.81 -64.90 -12.08
N GLY A 25 -18.54 -65.72 -13.07
CA GLY A 25 -19.27 -66.92 -13.34
C GLY A 25 -20.58 -66.66 -14.08
N PHE A 26 -21.42 -67.70 -14.17
CA PHE A 26 -22.67 -67.58 -14.91
C PHE A 26 -23.58 -66.48 -14.39
N ASP A 27 -24.23 -65.79 -15.27
CA ASP A 27 -25.08 -64.64 -15.02
C ASP A 27 -26.43 -65.01 -14.38
N GLY A 28 -26.43 -65.96 -13.48
CA GLY A 28 -27.58 -66.36 -12.67
C GLY A 28 -28.83 -66.64 -13.52
N TYR A 29 -28.79 -67.65 -14.33
CA TYR A 29 -29.97 -68.11 -15.03
C TYR A 29 -30.54 -69.39 -14.34
N ALA A 30 -31.85 -69.53 -14.44
CA ALA A 30 -32.51 -70.70 -13.91
C ALA A 30 -32.40 -71.84 -14.88
N ILE A 31 -31.95 -73.00 -14.41
CA ILE A 31 -31.96 -74.25 -15.17
C ILE A 31 -33.14 -75.06 -14.73
N ASN A 32 -34.10 -75.23 -15.62
CA ASN A 32 -35.19 -76.19 -15.39
C ASN A 32 -35.59 -76.84 -16.71
N ALA A 33 -35.84 -78.10 -16.71
CA ALA A 33 -36.25 -78.90 -17.86
C ALA A 33 -37.64 -78.56 -18.40
N CYS A 34 -38.49 -77.79 -17.72
CA CYS A 34 -39.90 -77.56 -18.00
C CYS A 34 -40.24 -76.14 -18.36
N GLY A 35 -39.32 -75.36 -18.96
CA GLY A 35 -39.58 -73.98 -19.44
C GLY A 35 -39.67 -72.94 -18.31
N THR A 36 -38.53 -72.52 -17.79
CA THR A 36 -38.38 -71.51 -16.82
C THR A 36 -37.91 -70.20 -17.49
N SER A 37 -38.40 -69.12 -17.01
CA SER A 37 -37.86 -67.74 -17.35
C SER A 37 -37.18 -67.16 -16.11
N ALA A 38 -36.06 -66.46 -16.29
CA ALA A 38 -35.40 -65.74 -15.25
C ALA A 38 -35.45 -64.22 -15.57
N THR A 39 -35.70 -63.42 -14.56
CA THR A 39 -35.59 -61.97 -14.62
C THR A 39 -34.55 -61.50 -13.60
N ILE A 40 -33.78 -60.51 -13.97
CA ILE A 40 -32.76 -59.91 -13.10
C ILE A 40 -33.15 -58.44 -12.86
N VAL A 41 -33.20 -58.06 -11.59
CA VAL A 41 -33.36 -56.70 -11.16
C VAL A 41 -32.06 -56.27 -10.47
N VAL A 42 -31.50 -55.18 -10.88
CA VAL A 42 -30.27 -54.63 -10.29
C VAL A 42 -30.64 -53.44 -9.42
N ASN A 43 -30.33 -53.50 -8.14
CA ASN A 43 -30.41 -52.41 -7.22
C ASN A 43 -28.99 -51.89 -6.96
N ASP A 44 -28.71 -50.69 -7.42
CA ASP A 44 -27.45 -50.00 -7.17
C ASP A 44 -27.62 -49.20 -5.87
N LEU A 45 -26.89 -49.61 -4.83
CA LEU A 45 -26.89 -49.00 -3.50
C LEU A 45 -25.52 -48.39 -3.18
N ARG A 46 -24.82 -47.95 -4.22
CA ARG A 46 -23.55 -47.29 -4.05
C ARG A 46 -23.70 -45.81 -3.70
N GLU A 47 -22.84 -45.34 -2.82
CA GLU A 47 -22.59 -43.94 -2.57
C GLU A 47 -21.15 -43.64 -2.99
N CYS A 48 -20.93 -42.52 -3.69
CA CYS A 48 -19.59 -42.19 -4.25
C CYS A 48 -18.96 -43.36 -5.05
N GLY A 49 -19.73 -44.09 -5.82
CA GLY A 49 -19.22 -45.19 -6.58
C GLY A 49 -18.90 -46.47 -5.77
N GLN A 50 -18.90 -46.41 -4.45
CA GLN A 50 -18.59 -47.50 -3.52
C GLN A 50 -19.85 -48.04 -2.85
N GLY A 51 -19.80 -49.29 -2.40
CA GLY A 51 -20.92 -49.88 -1.67
C GLY A 51 -21.42 -51.19 -2.29
N GLN A 52 -22.73 -51.43 -2.17
CA GLN A 52 -23.35 -52.70 -2.58
C GLN A 52 -24.12 -52.53 -3.89
N ILE A 53 -23.96 -53.52 -4.74
CA ILE A 53 -24.89 -53.75 -5.86
C ILE A 53 -25.56 -55.09 -5.60
N GLN A 54 -26.89 -55.07 -5.52
CA GLN A 54 -27.69 -56.27 -5.34
C GLN A 54 -28.35 -56.67 -6.65
N ARG A 55 -28.06 -57.85 -7.13
CA ARG A 55 -28.75 -58.48 -8.26
C ARG A 55 -29.75 -59.49 -7.74
N ILE A 56 -31.02 -59.17 -7.94
CA ILE A 56 -32.13 -60.05 -7.55
C ILE A 56 -32.55 -60.86 -8.76
N ILE A 57 -32.26 -62.14 -8.72
CA ILE A 57 -32.56 -63.08 -9.78
C ILE A 57 -33.83 -63.82 -9.39
N THR A 58 -34.89 -63.64 -10.20
CA THR A 58 -36.18 -64.33 -9.99
C THR A 58 -36.40 -65.36 -11.10
N ALA A 59 -36.44 -66.57 -10.72
CA ALA A 59 -36.83 -67.65 -11.62
C ALA A 59 -38.31 -68.00 -11.43
N THR A 60 -39.05 -68.07 -12.54
CA THR A 60 -40.48 -68.43 -12.55
C THR A 60 -40.70 -69.69 -13.29
N GLY A 61 -41.25 -70.65 -12.62
CA GLY A 61 -41.63 -71.97 -13.17
C GLY A 61 -43.01 -72.03 -13.80
N PRO A 62 -43.39 -73.17 -14.44
CA PRO A 62 -44.63 -73.31 -15.23
C PRO A 62 -45.91 -73.03 -14.45
N ASN A 63 -45.98 -73.21 -13.16
CA ASN A 63 -47.11 -72.93 -12.31
C ASN A 63 -47.04 -71.57 -11.57
N ASN A 64 -46.34 -70.61 -12.12
CA ASN A 64 -46.07 -69.31 -11.48
C ASN A 64 -45.35 -69.45 -10.13
N SER A 65 -44.74 -70.62 -9.83
CA SER A 65 -43.85 -70.72 -8.69
C SER A 65 -42.62 -69.85 -8.91
N ARG A 66 -42.26 -69.07 -7.91
CA ARG A 66 -41.10 -68.15 -7.96
C ARG A 66 -40.06 -68.50 -6.94
N VAL A 67 -38.82 -68.41 -7.35
CA VAL A 67 -37.66 -68.56 -6.45
C VAL A 67 -36.77 -67.37 -6.71
N ASN A 68 -36.35 -66.71 -5.64
CA ASN A 68 -35.44 -65.55 -5.71
C ASN A 68 -34.07 -65.96 -5.16
N ALA A 69 -33.02 -65.51 -5.83
CA ALA A 69 -31.66 -65.54 -5.34
C ALA A 69 -31.11 -64.08 -5.38
N ILE A 70 -30.31 -63.74 -4.39
CA ILE A 70 -29.66 -62.41 -4.33
C ILE A 70 -28.15 -62.60 -4.44
N GLN A 71 -27.57 -61.97 -5.44
CA GLN A 71 -26.12 -61.82 -5.56
C GLN A 71 -25.75 -60.41 -5.10
N THR A 72 -24.85 -60.32 -4.12
CA THR A 72 -24.32 -59.06 -3.63
C THR A 72 -22.90 -58.87 -4.14
N ILE A 73 -22.66 -57.75 -4.84
CA ILE A 73 -21.35 -57.31 -5.33
C ILE A 73 -20.94 -56.15 -4.47
N TRP A 74 -19.78 -56.24 -3.85
CA TRP A 74 -19.19 -55.13 -3.14
C TRP A 74 -18.20 -54.42 -4.05
N VAL A 75 -18.38 -53.11 -4.23
CA VAL A 75 -17.48 -52.23 -4.90
C VAL A 75 -16.73 -51.41 -3.84
N VAL A 76 -15.43 -51.44 -3.87
CA VAL A 76 -14.57 -50.78 -2.90
C VAL A 76 -13.55 -49.94 -3.64
N ASP A 77 -13.23 -48.80 -3.06
CA ASP A 77 -12.09 -48.01 -3.50
C ASP A 77 -10.80 -48.69 -3.03
N CYS A 78 -9.90 -48.96 -3.96
CA CYS A 78 -8.63 -49.63 -3.68
C CYS A 78 -7.44 -48.63 -3.70
N ASP A 79 -7.70 -47.40 -4.13
CA ASP A 79 -6.72 -46.32 -4.23
C ASP A 79 -7.40 -45.02 -3.86
N PRO A 80 -7.76 -44.83 -2.56
CA PRO A 80 -8.48 -43.67 -2.10
C PRO A 80 -7.62 -42.38 -2.26
N PHE A 81 -8.27 -41.27 -2.60
CA PHE A 81 -7.63 -39.99 -2.71
C PHE A 81 -6.84 -39.66 -1.45
N PHE A 82 -5.56 -39.36 -1.61
CA PHE A 82 -4.64 -39.10 -0.51
C PHE A 82 -3.65 -37.98 -0.82
N ILE A 83 -3.29 -37.23 0.22
CA ILE A 83 -2.27 -36.17 0.17
C ILE A 83 -1.25 -36.47 1.27
N ASP A 84 -0.01 -36.74 0.88
CA ASP A 84 1.10 -36.90 1.81
C ASP A 84 1.66 -35.53 2.22
N PRO A 85 1.59 -35.11 3.49
CA PRO A 85 2.12 -33.82 3.95
C PRO A 85 3.64 -33.68 3.78
N LEU A 86 4.38 -34.81 3.74
CA LEU A 86 5.83 -34.82 3.64
C LEU A 86 6.31 -34.76 2.18
N ASN A 87 5.53 -35.34 1.27
CA ASN A 87 5.83 -35.43 -0.16
C ASN A 87 4.77 -34.70 -1.00
N CYS A 88 4.45 -33.49 -0.57
CA CYS A 88 3.23 -32.80 -0.95
C CYS A 88 3.11 -32.43 -2.45
N ASN A 89 4.16 -32.53 -3.24
CA ASN A 89 4.12 -32.29 -4.69
C ASN A 89 4.70 -33.45 -5.52
N ASP A 90 4.90 -34.60 -4.90
CA ASP A 90 5.30 -35.81 -5.62
C ASP A 90 4.05 -36.61 -6.00
N PRO A 91 3.73 -36.71 -7.32
CA PRO A 91 2.52 -37.44 -7.77
C PRO A 91 2.51 -38.91 -7.48
N ARG A 92 3.60 -39.46 -6.94
CA ARG A 92 3.64 -40.86 -6.44
C ARG A 92 3.08 -41.04 -5.05
N TYR A 93 2.94 -39.91 -4.27
CA TYR A 93 2.53 -39.92 -2.88
C TYR A 93 1.39 -38.93 -2.59
N SER A 94 1.07 -38.05 -3.51
CA SER A 94 0.01 -37.09 -3.34
C SER A 94 -0.82 -36.94 -4.61
N ASP A 95 -2.13 -36.99 -4.49
CA ASP A 95 -3.08 -36.84 -5.59
C ASP A 95 -3.38 -35.36 -5.92
N ILE A 96 -2.76 -34.48 -5.17
CA ILE A 96 -2.77 -33.04 -5.41
C ILE A 96 -1.36 -32.50 -5.66
N GLN A 97 -1.25 -31.60 -6.61
CA GLN A 97 -0.14 -30.67 -6.72
C GLN A 97 -0.54 -29.34 -6.10
N TRP A 98 0.09 -29.00 -4.99
CA TRP A 98 -0.13 -27.74 -4.32
C TRP A 98 0.47 -26.57 -5.09
N PRO A 99 -0.08 -25.35 -4.96
CA PRO A 99 0.47 -24.17 -5.60
C PRO A 99 1.83 -23.78 -5.03
N ASN A 100 2.48 -22.85 -5.72
CA ASN A 100 3.79 -22.35 -5.32
C ASN A 100 3.78 -21.82 -3.87
N GLY A 101 4.89 -22.00 -3.17
CA GLY A 101 5.07 -21.54 -1.79
C GLY A 101 4.47 -22.41 -0.69
N VAL A 102 3.61 -23.38 -1.02
CA VAL A 102 2.97 -24.25 -0.03
C VAL A 102 3.95 -25.30 0.50
N CYS A 103 4.47 -26.16 -0.37
CA CYS A 103 5.29 -27.29 0.04
C CYS A 103 6.64 -26.92 0.63
N ASN A 104 7.24 -25.86 0.16
CA ASN A 104 8.52 -25.36 0.66
C ASN A 104 8.37 -24.30 1.78
N GLN A 105 7.13 -23.92 2.11
CA GLN A 105 6.79 -22.90 3.12
C GLN A 105 7.47 -21.56 2.90
N ASN A 106 7.90 -21.27 1.66
CA ASN A 106 8.52 -19.99 1.31
C ASN A 106 7.45 -19.00 0.86
N PRO A 107 7.44 -17.78 1.43
CA PRO A 107 6.57 -16.74 0.96
C PRO A 107 6.81 -16.43 -0.52
N ILE A 108 5.74 -16.29 -1.28
CA ILE A 108 5.83 -15.78 -2.65
C ILE A 108 5.75 -14.27 -2.60
N VAL A 109 6.69 -13.62 -3.26
CA VAL A 109 6.74 -12.16 -3.36
C VAL A 109 6.27 -11.75 -4.73
N ILE A 110 5.30 -10.82 -4.76
CA ILE A 110 4.77 -10.21 -5.97
C ILE A 110 5.01 -8.71 -5.89
N ASP A 111 5.55 -8.13 -6.93
CA ASP A 111 5.83 -6.69 -7.00
C ASP A 111 4.64 -5.93 -7.62
N GLY A 112 4.35 -4.76 -7.06
CA GLY A 112 3.30 -3.84 -7.50
C GLY A 112 1.97 -4.00 -6.76
N CYS A 113 1.36 -2.88 -6.41
CA CYS A 113 0.11 -2.83 -5.63
C CYS A 113 -1.13 -3.32 -6.38
N GLY A 114 -1.11 -3.26 -7.70
CA GLY A 114 -2.15 -3.86 -8.56
C GLY A 114 -1.88 -5.32 -8.88
N ALA A 115 -0.96 -5.98 -8.16
CA ALA A 115 -0.62 -7.38 -8.40
C ALA A 115 -1.86 -8.27 -8.30
N ASP A 116 -2.04 -9.11 -9.30
CA ASP A 116 -3.10 -10.10 -9.29
C ASP A 116 -2.79 -11.19 -8.26
N ILE A 117 -3.51 -11.16 -7.15
CA ILE A 117 -3.44 -12.17 -6.09
C ILE A 117 -4.43 -13.31 -6.31
N SER A 118 -5.10 -13.37 -7.44
CA SER A 118 -6.03 -14.46 -7.74
C SER A 118 -5.28 -15.80 -7.91
N PRO A 119 -5.98 -16.92 -7.71
CA PRO A 119 -5.42 -18.25 -7.99
C PRO A 119 -5.06 -18.47 -9.47
N GLU A 120 -5.55 -17.62 -10.34
CA GLU A 120 -5.28 -17.69 -11.78
C GLU A 120 -3.93 -17.07 -12.16
N ASN A 121 -3.32 -16.30 -11.24
CA ASN A 121 -1.96 -15.82 -11.42
C ASN A 121 -0.96 -16.99 -11.49
N PRO A 122 -0.21 -17.18 -12.59
CA PRO A 122 0.72 -18.29 -12.74
C PRO A 122 1.83 -18.32 -11.69
N GLN A 123 2.18 -17.19 -11.09
CA GLN A 123 3.18 -17.12 -10.02
C GLN A 123 2.66 -17.74 -8.72
N LEU A 124 1.36 -17.64 -8.47
CA LEU A 124 0.71 -18.17 -7.28
C LEU A 124 0.19 -19.59 -7.51
N GLY A 125 -0.62 -19.76 -8.54
CA GLY A 125 -1.26 -20.99 -8.88
C GLY A 125 -2.39 -21.38 -7.92
N LYS A 126 -3.00 -22.52 -8.20
CA LYS A 126 -4.02 -23.18 -7.39
C LYS A 126 -3.73 -24.66 -7.25
N PRO A 127 -4.30 -25.37 -6.26
CA PRO A 127 -4.18 -26.81 -6.18
C PRO A 127 -4.73 -27.48 -7.44
N ILE A 128 -4.04 -28.50 -7.92
CA ILE A 128 -4.42 -29.28 -9.11
C ILE A 128 -4.48 -30.76 -8.72
N VAL A 129 -5.61 -31.40 -9.01
CA VAL A 129 -5.75 -32.84 -8.86
C VAL A 129 -4.97 -33.53 -10.00
N VAL A 130 -4.06 -34.43 -9.66
CA VAL A 130 -3.10 -35.01 -10.65
C VAL A 130 -3.31 -36.48 -10.93
N ASN A 131 -3.79 -37.27 -9.97
CA ASN A 131 -3.87 -38.71 -10.15
C ASN A 131 -5.29 -39.29 -10.21
N ASN A 132 -6.30 -38.68 -9.61
CA ASN A 132 -7.66 -39.24 -9.46
C ASN A 132 -8.72 -38.58 -10.33
N ALA A 133 -8.30 -37.90 -11.43
CA ALA A 133 -9.22 -37.21 -12.33
C ALA A 133 -10.27 -38.11 -12.98
N ASP A 134 -9.99 -39.43 -13.11
CA ASP A 134 -10.85 -40.42 -13.74
C ASP A 134 -11.47 -41.41 -12.73
N ASP A 135 -11.24 -41.23 -11.44
CA ASP A 135 -11.77 -42.05 -10.39
C ASP A 135 -13.17 -41.58 -9.96
N ASN A 136 -14.17 -42.42 -10.23
CA ASN A 136 -15.56 -42.15 -9.84
C ASN A 136 -15.83 -42.43 -8.34
N CYS A 137 -14.79 -42.71 -7.55
CA CYS A 137 -14.89 -42.97 -6.14
C CYS A 137 -14.49 -41.81 -5.25
N SER A 138 -14.07 -40.71 -5.84
CA SER A 138 -13.71 -39.47 -5.14
C SER A 138 -14.54 -38.27 -5.64
N LEU A 139 -14.94 -37.42 -4.74
CA LEU A 139 -15.65 -36.15 -5.04
C LEU A 139 -14.90 -34.99 -4.38
N ILE A 140 -13.99 -34.42 -5.13
CA ILE A 140 -13.05 -33.43 -4.61
C ILE A 140 -13.62 -32.02 -4.73
N SER A 141 -13.63 -31.29 -3.63
CA SER A 141 -13.80 -29.83 -3.60
C SER A 141 -12.54 -29.13 -3.12
N ILE A 142 -12.25 -27.98 -3.71
CA ILE A 142 -11.12 -27.15 -3.35
C ILE A 142 -11.64 -25.73 -3.07
N GLU A 143 -11.38 -25.24 -1.87
CA GLU A 143 -11.77 -23.91 -1.44
C GLU A 143 -10.57 -23.13 -0.94
N LYS A 144 -10.65 -21.80 -1.01
CA LYS A 144 -9.65 -20.89 -0.49
C LYS A 144 -10.25 -19.91 0.50
N PHE A 145 -9.48 -19.57 1.52
CA PHE A 145 -9.80 -18.52 2.48
C PHE A 145 -8.59 -17.61 2.60
N ASP A 146 -8.78 -16.32 2.30
CA ASP A 146 -7.73 -15.31 2.32
C ASP A 146 -7.90 -14.43 3.56
N GLU A 147 -6.83 -14.28 4.35
CA GLU A 147 -6.70 -13.33 5.44
C GLU A 147 -5.62 -12.31 5.07
N ILE A 148 -5.99 -11.02 5.07
CA ILE A 148 -5.14 -9.93 4.58
C ILE A 148 -4.62 -9.12 5.75
N PHE A 149 -3.30 -8.93 5.81
CA PHE A 149 -2.59 -8.12 6.80
C PHE A 149 -1.98 -6.92 6.08
N THR A 150 -2.37 -5.70 6.49
CA THR A 150 -1.99 -4.44 5.84
C THR A 150 -0.80 -3.74 6.49
N ILE A 151 -0.28 -4.29 7.58
CA ILE A 151 0.81 -3.69 8.36
C ILE A 151 1.90 -4.74 8.58
N GLU A 152 2.77 -4.89 7.60
CA GLU A 152 3.88 -5.83 7.67
C GLU A 152 5.20 -5.12 7.36
N PRO A 153 6.27 -5.38 8.12
CA PRO A 153 7.53 -4.64 8.01
C PRO A 153 8.23 -4.72 6.65
N ASP A 154 7.91 -5.69 5.83
CA ASP A 154 8.62 -6.00 4.59
C ASP A 154 7.68 -6.22 3.38
N ALA A 155 6.45 -5.72 3.50
CA ALA A 155 5.45 -5.81 2.43
C ALA A 155 4.38 -4.72 2.61
N CYS A 156 3.76 -4.28 1.52
CA CYS A 156 2.59 -3.39 1.56
C CYS A 156 1.42 -4.07 2.25
N PHE A 157 1.22 -5.33 1.89
CA PHE A 157 0.31 -6.23 2.59
C PHE A 157 0.73 -7.68 2.37
N LYS A 158 0.24 -8.53 3.25
CA LYS A 158 0.50 -9.96 3.24
C LYS A 158 -0.82 -10.70 3.23
N VAL A 159 -0.91 -11.72 2.39
CA VAL A 159 -2.08 -12.60 2.34
C VAL A 159 -1.68 -13.96 2.87
N LEU A 160 -2.39 -14.41 3.89
CA LEU A 160 -2.37 -15.80 4.31
C LEU A 160 -3.55 -16.51 3.65
N ARG A 161 -3.25 -17.27 2.61
CA ARG A 161 -4.23 -18.04 1.87
C ARG A 161 -4.25 -19.45 2.39
N LYS A 162 -5.36 -19.81 3.02
CA LYS A 162 -5.61 -21.18 3.44
C LYS A 162 -6.36 -21.91 2.34
N TRP A 163 -5.78 -22.99 1.84
CA TRP A 163 -6.42 -23.92 0.94
C TRP A 163 -7.03 -25.06 1.75
N VAL A 164 -8.25 -25.43 1.41
CA VAL A 164 -8.96 -26.56 1.99
C VAL A 164 -9.39 -27.47 0.86
N VAL A 165 -8.97 -28.73 0.94
CA VAL A 165 -9.33 -29.79 0.00
C VAL A 165 -10.14 -30.81 0.76
N ILE A 166 -11.30 -31.17 0.23
CA ILE A 166 -12.20 -32.17 0.82
C ILE A 166 -12.57 -33.23 -0.23
N ASP A 167 -12.37 -34.46 0.10
CA ASP A 167 -13.00 -35.57 -0.61
C ASP A 167 -14.29 -35.93 0.13
N TRP A 168 -15.41 -35.53 -0.43
CA TRP A 168 -16.74 -35.76 0.14
C TRP A 168 -17.12 -37.24 0.22
N CYS A 169 -16.40 -38.10 -0.47
CA CYS A 169 -16.61 -39.52 -0.41
C CYS A 169 -15.92 -40.22 0.79
N GLN A 170 -14.91 -39.53 1.35
CA GLN A 170 -14.19 -39.97 2.53
C GLN A 170 -14.55 -39.17 3.78
N TYR A 171 -14.94 -37.91 3.60
CA TYR A 171 -15.13 -36.96 4.70
C TYR A 171 -16.43 -37.20 5.45
N ASP A 172 -16.31 -37.56 6.73
CA ASP A 172 -17.43 -37.63 7.67
C ASP A 172 -17.07 -36.87 8.96
N PRO A 173 -17.58 -35.66 9.15
CA PRO A 173 -17.26 -34.83 10.33
C PRO A 173 -17.79 -35.43 11.65
N PHE A 174 -18.70 -36.39 11.61
CA PHE A 174 -19.24 -37.05 12.80
C PHE A 174 -18.34 -38.17 13.28
N ILE A 175 -17.53 -38.75 12.39
CA ILE A 175 -16.59 -39.83 12.71
C ILE A 175 -15.20 -39.27 12.97
N ASP A 176 -14.65 -38.51 12.02
CA ASP A 176 -13.36 -37.84 12.12
C ASP A 176 -13.35 -36.56 11.21
N ALA A 177 -13.29 -35.42 11.85
CA ALA A 177 -13.29 -34.12 11.15
C ALA A 177 -12.05 -33.86 10.27
N ASN A 178 -11.00 -34.67 10.41
CA ASN A 178 -9.77 -34.55 9.64
C ASN A 178 -9.62 -35.63 8.55
N PHE A 179 -10.38 -36.70 8.61
CA PHE A 179 -10.32 -37.73 7.59
C PHE A 179 -10.98 -37.27 6.30
N GLY A 180 -10.29 -37.42 5.17
CA GLY A 180 -10.78 -36.92 3.88
C GLY A 180 -10.74 -35.39 3.73
N ARG A 181 -10.03 -34.68 4.63
CA ARG A 181 -9.89 -33.23 4.62
C ARG A 181 -8.44 -32.79 4.85
N TRP A 182 -7.93 -32.00 3.96
CA TRP A 182 -6.55 -31.50 4.00
C TRP A 182 -6.52 -29.97 3.94
N GLU A 183 -5.60 -29.38 4.69
CA GLU A 183 -5.39 -27.94 4.71
C GLU A 183 -3.94 -27.62 4.39
N ALA A 184 -3.74 -26.53 3.64
CA ALA A 184 -2.41 -26.02 3.37
C ALA A 184 -2.41 -24.49 3.36
N LEU A 185 -1.29 -23.90 3.79
CA LEU A 185 -1.12 -22.46 3.89
C LEU A 185 -0.16 -21.96 2.80
N GLN A 186 -0.60 -20.98 2.03
CA GLN A 186 0.20 -20.23 1.07
C GLN A 186 0.38 -18.81 1.59
N VAL A 187 1.62 -18.35 1.69
CA VAL A 187 1.96 -17.00 2.13
C VAL A 187 2.33 -16.16 0.92
N ILE A 188 1.61 -15.07 0.71
CA ILE A 188 1.83 -14.13 -0.40
C ILE A 188 2.19 -12.79 0.21
N LYS A 189 3.31 -12.20 -0.23
CA LYS A 189 3.73 -10.85 0.11
C LYS A 189 3.64 -9.97 -1.12
N VAL A 190 2.92 -8.88 -1.02
CA VAL A 190 2.87 -7.87 -2.08
C VAL A 190 3.76 -6.72 -1.67
N ARG A 191 4.74 -6.38 -2.54
CA ARG A 191 5.67 -5.28 -2.33
C ARG A 191 5.43 -4.19 -3.35
N ASP A 192 5.58 -2.96 -2.90
CA ASP A 192 5.81 -1.80 -3.74
C ASP A 192 7.26 -1.34 -3.58
N GLN A 193 7.87 -0.90 -4.66
CA GLN A 193 9.22 -0.35 -4.69
C GLN A 193 9.24 1.11 -5.16
N ASP A 194 8.09 1.62 -5.58
CA ASP A 194 7.92 3.00 -5.99
C ASP A 194 7.81 3.90 -4.76
N LYS A 195 8.37 5.09 -4.86
CA LYS A 195 8.34 6.07 -3.77
C LYS A 195 7.22 7.06 -3.99
N PRO A 196 6.59 7.57 -2.92
CA PRO A 196 5.69 8.69 -3.04
C PRO A 196 6.34 9.86 -3.78
N VAL A 197 5.62 10.44 -4.71
CA VAL A 197 6.03 11.67 -5.41
C VAL A 197 5.57 12.85 -4.58
N VAL A 198 6.54 13.59 -4.00
CA VAL A 198 6.27 14.71 -3.11
C VAL A 198 6.57 16.01 -3.83
N THR A 199 5.63 16.93 -3.79
CA THR A 199 5.77 18.30 -4.36
C THR A 199 5.62 19.31 -3.25
N CYS A 200 6.61 20.23 -3.12
CA CYS A 200 6.54 21.32 -2.17
C CYS A 200 6.18 22.64 -2.87
N GLU A 201 5.38 23.43 -2.20
CA GLU A 201 4.97 24.75 -2.65
C GLU A 201 5.39 25.82 -1.64
N VAL A 202 6.09 26.83 -2.13
CA VAL A 202 6.51 27.99 -1.36
C VAL A 202 5.74 29.19 -1.89
N GLY A 203 4.98 29.82 -1.03
CA GLY A 203 4.18 31.00 -1.37
C GLY A 203 5.03 32.24 -1.71
N PRO A 204 4.41 33.29 -2.25
CA PRO A 204 5.08 34.53 -2.54
C PRO A 204 5.53 35.26 -1.27
N CYS A 205 6.46 36.17 -1.42
CA CYS A 205 6.89 37.06 -0.34
C CYS A 205 5.73 37.96 0.13
N GLU A 206 5.43 37.93 1.43
CA GLU A 206 4.50 38.86 2.07
C GLU A 206 5.27 39.92 2.85
N PRO A 207 4.71 41.15 3.04
CA PRO A 207 5.37 42.23 3.79
C PRO A 207 5.65 41.78 5.23
N ALA A 208 6.91 41.85 5.65
CA ALA A 208 7.30 41.53 7.00
C ALA A 208 6.88 42.66 7.97
N VAL A 209 6.73 42.30 9.25
CA VAL A 209 6.37 43.25 10.32
C VAL A 209 7.24 43.00 11.56
N ILE A 210 7.42 44.03 12.41
CA ILE A 210 8.08 43.80 13.70
C ILE A 210 7.14 43.06 14.63
N ASP A 211 7.55 41.87 15.11
CA ASP A 211 6.87 41.21 16.19
C ASP A 211 7.03 42.01 17.47
N PRO A 212 5.93 42.44 18.09
CA PRO A 212 5.98 43.33 19.27
C PRO A 212 6.57 42.60 20.49
N THR A 213 6.51 41.28 20.54
CA THR A 213 6.97 40.44 21.65
C THR A 213 8.47 40.14 21.50
N LEU A 214 8.86 39.66 20.32
CA LEU A 214 10.23 39.22 20.04
C LEU A 214 11.14 40.37 19.64
N LYS A 215 10.58 41.53 19.21
CA LYS A 215 11.27 42.70 18.69
C LYS A 215 12.19 42.39 17.49
N VAL A 216 11.83 41.34 16.75
CA VAL A 216 12.47 40.97 15.49
C VAL A 216 11.47 41.09 14.36
N CYS A 217 11.97 41.31 13.17
CA CYS A 217 11.09 41.32 12.00
C CYS A 217 10.75 39.93 11.56
N VAL A 218 9.46 39.68 11.34
CA VAL A 218 8.89 38.38 10.95
C VAL A 218 7.99 38.56 9.74
N GLY A 219 7.91 37.56 8.90
CA GLY A 219 7.00 37.56 7.76
C GLY A 219 6.22 36.26 7.68
N HIS A 220 4.98 36.38 7.25
CA HIS A 220 4.16 35.20 6.97
C HIS A 220 4.51 34.61 5.61
N ILE A 221 4.49 33.30 5.51
CA ILE A 221 4.72 32.57 4.26
C ILE A 221 3.85 31.31 4.21
N SER A 222 3.33 31.02 3.02
CA SER A 222 2.64 29.74 2.78
C SER A 222 3.66 28.68 2.40
N LEU A 223 3.68 27.58 3.16
CA LEU A 223 4.56 26.43 2.98
C LEU A 223 3.72 25.17 3.04
N THR A 224 3.42 24.59 1.89
CA THR A 224 2.60 23.38 1.79
C THR A 224 3.30 22.30 0.97
N ALA A 225 2.92 21.05 1.20
CA ALA A 225 3.35 19.95 0.37
C ALA A 225 2.15 19.06 0.01
N THR A 226 2.24 18.46 -1.16
CA THR A 226 1.33 17.44 -1.64
C THR A 226 2.11 16.19 -2.00
N ALA A 227 1.49 15.03 -1.88
CA ALA A 227 2.11 13.78 -2.31
C ALA A 227 1.08 12.91 -3.01
N THR A 228 1.58 12.10 -3.93
CA THR A 228 0.81 11.05 -4.59
C THR A 228 1.65 9.78 -4.61
N ASP A 229 0.98 8.66 -4.50
CA ASP A 229 1.58 7.35 -4.58
C ASP A 229 0.72 6.43 -5.45
N ASN A 230 1.33 5.45 -6.10
CA ASN A 230 0.64 4.53 -6.99
C ASN A 230 -0.09 3.41 -6.23
N CYS A 231 0.33 3.14 -5.00
CA CYS A 231 -0.15 2.04 -4.18
C CYS A 231 -0.87 2.49 -2.91
N THR A 232 -0.38 3.55 -2.28
CA THR A 232 -0.87 3.99 -0.99
C THR A 232 -1.81 5.19 -1.16
N PRO A 233 -3.09 5.09 -0.77
CA PRO A 233 -4.00 6.24 -0.76
C PRO A 233 -3.43 7.39 0.08
N ILE A 234 -3.74 8.62 -0.31
CA ILE A 234 -3.22 9.83 0.33
C ILE A 234 -3.46 9.88 1.85
N ASP A 235 -4.61 9.36 2.30
CA ASP A 235 -4.98 9.31 3.72
C ASP A 235 -4.17 8.31 4.55
N TRP A 236 -3.39 7.47 3.88
CA TRP A 236 -2.57 6.41 4.49
C TRP A 236 -1.07 6.69 4.37
N LEU A 237 -0.69 7.83 3.76
CA LEU A 237 0.67 8.30 3.71
C LEU A 237 1.09 8.86 5.07
N PHE A 238 2.30 8.54 5.50
CA PHE A 238 2.90 9.07 6.72
C PHE A 238 3.72 10.31 6.39
N TRP A 239 3.45 11.39 7.10
CA TRP A 239 4.03 12.69 6.83
C TRP A 239 4.92 13.18 7.95
N GLU A 240 6.07 13.72 7.59
CA GLU A 240 6.96 14.46 8.47
C GLU A 240 7.54 15.64 7.72
N TYR A 241 7.64 16.80 8.38
CA TYR A 241 8.56 17.81 7.90
C TYR A 241 9.61 18.19 8.96
N LYS A 242 10.74 18.70 8.48
CA LYS A 242 11.84 19.24 9.28
C LYS A 242 12.19 20.62 8.79
N ILE A 243 12.46 21.53 9.72
CA ILE A 243 12.91 22.89 9.43
C ILE A 243 14.28 23.13 10.06
N ASP A 244 15.20 23.63 9.25
CA ASP A 244 16.47 24.22 9.67
C ASP A 244 16.30 25.74 9.57
N ALA A 245 16.05 26.36 10.72
CA ALA A 245 15.91 27.81 10.81
C ALA A 245 17.25 28.47 10.56
N PHE A 246 17.28 29.43 9.66
CA PHE A 246 18.49 30.10 9.18
C PHE A 246 19.47 29.23 8.37
N ASN A 247 19.08 27.99 8.02
CA ASN A 247 19.88 27.07 7.22
C ASN A 247 21.34 26.95 7.71
N ASP A 248 21.52 26.84 9.02
CA ASP A 248 22.85 26.81 9.64
C ASP A 248 23.31 25.40 10.05
N GLY A 249 22.42 24.40 9.93
CA GLY A 249 22.72 22.98 10.18
C GLY A 249 23.00 22.63 11.64
N LYS A 250 22.58 23.45 12.60
CA LYS A 250 22.92 23.29 14.02
C LYS A 250 21.79 22.77 14.91
N GLY A 251 20.62 22.51 14.34
CA GLY A 251 19.47 22.07 15.09
C GLY A 251 19.66 20.72 15.81
N ILE A 252 18.93 20.54 16.89
CA ILE A 252 19.04 19.39 17.82
C ILE A 252 18.60 18.05 17.19
N HIS A 253 17.85 18.08 16.09
CA HIS A 253 17.36 16.91 15.38
C HIS A 253 18.26 16.55 14.18
N GLY A 254 19.57 16.41 14.41
CA GLY A 254 20.53 16.08 13.37
C GLY A 254 20.75 17.21 12.37
N GLY A 255 20.83 18.45 12.86
CA GLY A 255 20.98 19.66 12.05
C GLY A 255 19.65 20.35 11.69
N TRP A 256 18.52 19.84 12.18
CA TRP A 256 17.20 20.44 12.05
C TRP A 256 16.70 20.98 13.38
N ASP A 257 16.13 22.17 13.40
CA ASP A 257 15.63 22.80 14.64
C ASP A 257 14.27 22.24 15.06
N TYR A 258 13.40 22.01 14.08
CA TYR A 258 12.03 21.56 14.32
C TYR A 258 11.70 20.36 13.46
N ARG A 259 10.87 19.49 14.03
CA ARG A 259 10.34 18.29 13.39
C ARG A 259 8.87 18.17 13.73
N VAL A 260 8.00 17.98 12.75
CA VAL A 260 6.57 17.79 12.93
C VAL A 260 6.09 16.57 12.14
N GLY A 261 5.31 15.72 12.79
CA GLY A 261 4.79 14.50 12.20
C GLY A 261 5.57 13.23 12.55
N THR A 262 5.11 12.12 12.03
CA THR A 262 5.70 10.79 12.24
C THR A 262 5.98 10.15 10.89
N LEU A 263 7.20 9.69 10.68
CA LEU A 263 7.58 9.04 9.43
C LEU A 263 7.07 7.62 9.28
N THR A 264 6.87 6.87 10.37
CA THR A 264 6.53 5.48 10.24
C THR A 264 5.75 4.95 11.42
N GLN A 265 4.77 4.12 11.12
CA GLN A 265 4.19 3.22 12.08
C GLN A 265 5.23 2.22 12.64
N ARG A 266 6.31 1.95 11.89
CA ARG A 266 7.46 1.17 12.34
C ARG A 266 8.16 1.79 13.53
N GLN A 267 8.42 3.10 13.52
CA GLN A 267 9.01 3.80 14.66
C GLN A 267 8.06 3.81 15.87
N TYR A 268 6.78 3.94 15.63
CA TYR A 268 5.75 3.85 16.66
C TYR A 268 5.68 2.44 17.29
N ASN A 269 5.76 1.39 16.48
CA ASN A 269 5.75 0.00 16.96
C ASN A 269 7.06 -0.44 17.63
N ALA A 270 8.17 0.24 17.34
CA ALA A 270 9.48 -0.02 17.98
C ALA A 270 9.59 0.57 19.39
N GLY A 271 8.57 1.29 19.87
CA GLY A 271 8.57 1.91 21.20
C GLY A 271 9.46 3.15 21.30
N ASP A 272 9.94 3.66 20.17
CA ASP A 272 10.64 4.95 20.13
C ASP A 272 9.63 6.04 20.50
N THR A 273 9.88 6.72 21.62
CA THR A 273 9.19 7.95 21.97
C THR A 273 9.55 8.99 20.92
N VAL A 274 8.69 9.15 19.93
CA VAL A 274 8.77 10.27 19.00
C VAL A 274 8.45 11.51 19.81
N GLU A 275 9.49 12.22 20.22
CA GLU A 275 9.32 13.53 20.79
C GLU A 275 8.76 14.43 19.68
N TYR A 276 7.47 14.69 19.73
CA TYR A 276 6.79 15.61 18.82
C TYR A 276 7.33 17.00 19.09
N SER A 277 8.39 17.40 18.40
CA SER A 277 8.75 18.81 18.37
C SER A 277 7.70 19.53 17.54
N HIS A 278 7.06 20.51 18.13
CA HIS A 278 6.16 21.39 17.41
C HIS A 278 6.99 22.50 16.75
N ASN A 279 6.54 22.97 15.59
CA ASN A 279 7.09 24.15 14.97
C ASN A 279 6.43 25.42 15.57
N PRO A 280 7.17 26.25 16.34
CA PRO A 280 6.58 27.40 17.00
C PRO A 280 6.16 28.50 16.02
N PHE A 281 6.68 28.48 14.80
CA PHE A 281 6.43 29.47 13.76
C PHE A 281 5.20 29.13 12.90
N ALA A 282 4.78 27.86 12.85
CA ALA A 282 3.65 27.43 12.06
C ALA A 282 2.32 27.88 12.67
N ASP A 283 1.36 28.21 11.83
CA ASP A 283 -0.02 28.55 12.21
C ASP A 283 -0.72 27.35 12.86
N ASP A 284 -0.54 26.16 12.26
CA ASP A 284 -0.88 24.88 12.85
C ASP A 284 0.39 24.09 13.20
N ARG A 285 0.74 24.10 14.46
CA ARG A 285 2.00 23.56 14.99
C ARG A 285 2.13 22.04 14.87
N HIS A 286 1.04 21.36 14.56
CA HIS A 286 0.96 19.88 14.54
C HIS A 286 0.65 19.31 13.15
N ASN A 287 0.40 20.14 12.16
CA ASN A 287 0.06 19.69 10.82
C ASN A 287 1.32 19.32 10.02
N PRO A 288 1.54 18.02 9.68
CA PRO A 288 2.79 17.58 9.08
C PRO A 288 2.91 17.85 7.58
N PHE A 289 1.86 18.28 6.89
CA PHE A 289 1.88 18.63 5.45
C PHE A 289 1.72 20.13 5.19
N ASN A 290 1.51 20.93 6.24
CA ASN A 290 1.39 22.37 6.15
C ASN A 290 2.25 23.04 7.23
N ALA A 291 3.31 23.71 6.79
CA ALA A 291 4.23 24.47 7.64
C ALA A 291 4.05 25.99 7.48
N SER A 292 2.95 26.42 6.85
CA SER A 292 2.63 27.85 6.69
C SER A 292 2.62 28.55 8.04
N GLY A 293 3.15 29.77 8.08
CA GLY A 293 3.21 30.50 9.34
C GLY A 293 4.12 31.70 9.28
N THR A 294 4.45 32.23 10.45
CA THR A 294 5.22 33.48 10.61
C THR A 294 6.63 33.19 11.10
N TYR A 295 7.60 33.39 10.22
CA TYR A 295 9.01 33.09 10.45
C TYR A 295 9.85 34.38 10.57
N PRO A 296 10.99 34.35 11.28
CA PRO A 296 11.91 35.45 11.31
C PRO A 296 12.54 35.71 9.94
N ILE A 297 13.00 36.97 9.68
CA ILE A 297 13.74 37.28 8.47
C ILE A 297 15.00 36.45 8.36
N GLY A 298 15.20 35.85 7.20
CA GLY A 298 16.36 35.02 6.88
C GLY A 298 16.05 33.97 5.81
N ILE A 299 17.06 33.18 5.49
CA ILE A 299 16.94 32.05 4.60
C ILE A 299 16.81 30.79 5.49
N HIS A 300 15.77 30.02 5.28
CA HIS A 300 15.46 28.81 6.01
C HIS A 300 15.39 27.65 5.05
N LYS A 301 15.49 26.43 5.59
CA LYS A 301 15.36 25.20 4.81
C LYS A 301 14.25 24.35 5.38
N ILE A 302 13.44 23.79 4.51
CA ILE A 302 12.41 22.83 4.87
C ILE A 302 12.54 21.56 4.04
N ARG A 303 12.30 20.43 4.69
CA ARG A 303 12.28 19.13 4.05
C ARG A 303 11.05 18.38 4.49
N TRP A 304 10.21 18.00 3.54
CA TRP A 304 9.15 17.01 3.75
C TRP A 304 9.64 15.63 3.42
N ASN A 305 9.32 14.69 4.27
CA ASN A 305 9.48 13.26 4.04
C ASN A 305 8.10 12.64 4.09
N VAL A 306 7.79 11.82 3.11
CA VAL A 306 6.51 11.11 3.03
C VAL A 306 6.79 9.65 2.82
N GLU A 307 6.28 8.80 3.71
CA GLU A 307 6.43 7.36 3.62
C GLU A 307 5.09 6.72 3.26
N ASP A 308 5.14 5.75 2.35
CA ASP A 308 4.00 4.90 2.00
C ASP A 308 3.79 3.78 3.01
N GLY A 309 2.71 3.01 2.87
CA GLY A 309 2.46 1.83 3.70
C GLY A 309 3.45 0.67 3.46
N CYS A 310 4.29 0.78 2.44
CA CYS A 310 5.25 -0.24 2.00
C CYS A 310 6.68 0.03 2.50
N GLY A 311 6.93 1.21 3.06
CA GLY A 311 8.22 1.63 3.60
C GLY A 311 9.11 2.40 2.64
N ASN A 312 8.59 2.82 1.46
CA ASN A 312 9.34 3.69 0.57
C ASN A 312 9.13 5.15 0.97
N THR A 313 10.19 5.95 0.89
CA THR A 313 10.16 7.35 1.31
C THR A 313 10.40 8.29 0.13
N GLY A 314 9.42 9.15 -0.12
CA GLY A 314 9.53 10.31 -0.99
C GLY A 314 10.00 11.53 -0.22
N VAL A 315 10.73 12.43 -0.88
CA VAL A 315 11.33 13.60 -0.24
C VAL A 315 11.15 14.82 -1.14
N CYS A 316 10.75 15.94 -0.53
CA CYS A 316 10.89 17.27 -1.13
C CYS A 316 11.61 18.21 -0.19
N GLU A 317 12.71 18.82 -0.65
CA GLU A 317 13.51 19.77 0.13
C GLU A 317 13.62 21.08 -0.65
N THR A 318 13.42 22.21 0.02
CA THR A 318 13.52 23.53 -0.58
C THR A 318 14.01 24.55 0.44
N LEU A 319 14.60 25.63 -0.07
CA LEU A 319 14.87 26.83 0.70
C LEU A 319 13.69 27.79 0.58
N PHE A 320 13.40 28.49 1.65
CA PHE A 320 12.48 29.62 1.63
C PHE A 320 13.11 30.83 2.32
N GLU A 321 12.82 32.00 1.79
CA GLU A 321 13.37 33.26 2.27
C GLU A 321 12.27 34.15 2.83
N ILE A 322 12.43 34.60 4.05
CA ILE A 322 11.63 35.64 4.64
C ILE A 322 12.43 36.93 4.53
N LYS A 323 11.90 37.88 3.81
CA LYS A 323 12.49 39.20 3.64
C LYS A 323 11.43 40.28 3.76
N ASP A 324 11.87 41.48 4.04
CA ASP A 324 10.98 42.63 3.92
C ASP A 324 10.79 42.98 2.45
N CYS A 325 9.56 42.75 1.97
CA CYS A 325 9.18 43.06 0.58
C CYS A 325 8.60 44.47 0.40
N LYS A 326 8.51 45.24 1.51
CA LYS A 326 7.99 46.57 1.50
C LYS A 326 9.14 47.59 1.53
N ALA A 327 9.16 48.51 0.55
CA ALA A 327 10.12 49.56 0.55
C ALA A 327 9.89 50.59 1.69
N PRO A 328 10.94 51.18 2.26
CA PRO A 328 10.81 52.25 3.22
C PRO A 328 9.94 53.42 2.70
N THR A 329 9.18 54.02 3.59
CA THR A 329 8.35 55.17 3.27
C THR A 329 9.12 56.44 3.58
N PRO A 330 9.55 57.20 2.56
CA PRO A 330 10.29 58.45 2.77
C PRO A 330 9.35 59.56 3.24
N TYR A 331 9.80 60.33 4.23
CA TYR A 331 9.17 61.54 4.70
C TYR A 331 10.20 62.64 4.71
N CYS A 332 10.09 63.58 3.79
CA CYS A 332 11.00 64.70 3.67
C CYS A 332 10.41 66.02 4.29
N LEU A 333 11.23 66.82 4.76
CA LEU A 333 10.84 68.25 5.10
C LEU A 333 10.22 68.91 3.86
N THR A 334 8.97 69.35 4.01
CA THR A 334 8.22 70.04 2.95
C THR A 334 8.28 71.55 3.24
N GLY A 335 8.88 72.30 2.35
CA GLY A 335 8.95 73.77 2.46
C GLY A 335 10.33 74.31 2.12
N ILE A 336 10.47 75.63 2.27
CA ILE A 336 11.73 76.29 2.02
C ILE A 336 12.64 76.08 3.22
N ILE A 337 13.77 75.43 2.95
CA ILE A 337 14.83 75.21 3.96
C ILE A 337 15.88 76.23 3.73
N THR A 338 16.16 77.04 4.76
CA THR A 338 17.20 78.11 4.67
C THR A 338 18.47 77.62 5.36
N VAL A 339 19.53 77.45 4.61
CA VAL A 339 20.85 77.10 5.12
C VAL A 339 21.81 78.31 4.95
N PRO A 340 22.47 78.72 6.05
CA PRO A 340 23.43 79.80 5.93
C PRO A 340 24.65 79.33 5.15
N MET A 341 25.07 80.09 4.14
CA MET A 341 26.27 79.83 3.36
C MET A 341 27.51 80.24 4.16
N PRO A 342 28.46 79.36 4.38
CA PRO A 342 29.70 79.60 5.08
C PRO A 342 30.63 80.49 4.19
N SER A 343 31.65 81.09 4.79
CA SER A 343 32.62 81.88 4.10
C SER A 343 33.48 81.16 3.06
N SER A 344 33.47 79.85 3.10
CA SER A 344 34.11 79.00 2.08
C SER A 344 33.40 78.99 0.74
N GLY A 345 32.16 79.51 0.71
CA GLY A 345 31.35 79.57 -0.50
C GLY A 345 30.65 78.30 -0.91
N CYS A 346 30.81 77.20 -0.15
CA CYS A 346 30.12 75.92 -0.36
C CYS A 346 29.58 75.32 0.95
N VAL A 347 28.46 74.63 0.92
CA VAL A 347 27.85 73.93 2.04
C VAL A 347 27.40 72.53 1.63
N ASP A 348 27.68 71.58 2.48
CA ASP A 348 27.17 70.19 2.30
C ASP A 348 25.82 70.07 2.99
N ILE A 349 24.81 69.68 2.22
CA ILE A 349 23.47 69.32 2.72
C ILE A 349 23.39 67.77 2.78
N TRP A 350 23.22 67.25 3.95
CA TRP A 350 23.06 65.79 4.08
C TRP A 350 21.61 65.40 3.89
N ALA A 351 21.36 64.32 3.12
CA ALA A 351 20.03 63.89 2.86
C ALA A 351 19.30 63.53 4.16
N LYS A 352 20.00 63.01 5.18
CA LYS A 352 19.47 62.76 6.52
C LYS A 352 18.95 63.99 7.27
N ASP A 353 19.48 65.15 6.97
CA ASP A 353 19.06 66.46 7.60
C ASP A 353 17.71 66.93 7.01
N LEU A 354 17.31 66.39 5.87
CA LEU A 354 16.02 66.64 5.24
C LEU A 354 14.97 65.58 5.62
N ASP A 355 15.35 64.57 6.39
CA ASP A 355 14.43 63.57 6.86
C ASP A 355 13.47 64.12 7.92
N HIS A 356 12.19 63.98 7.70
CA HIS A 356 11.13 64.39 8.64
C HIS A 356 10.43 63.19 9.28
N GLY A 357 11.10 62.04 9.36
CA GLY A 357 10.56 60.88 9.99
C GLY A 357 10.25 59.73 9.02
N SER A 358 11.12 59.57 8.01
CA SER A 358 11.10 58.38 7.19
C SER A 358 11.11 57.15 8.06
N TYR A 359 10.33 56.16 7.69
CA TYR A 359 10.20 54.90 8.45
C TYR A 359 10.11 53.70 7.53
N ASP A 360 10.45 52.58 8.10
CA ASP A 360 10.29 51.27 7.49
C ASP A 360 9.60 50.32 8.50
N ASN A 361 8.93 49.32 8.00
CA ASN A 361 8.21 48.34 8.83
C ASN A 361 9.15 47.37 9.54
N CYS A 362 10.35 47.17 9.02
CA CYS A 362 11.33 46.20 9.54
C CYS A 362 12.68 46.82 9.87
N THR A 363 13.10 47.86 9.15
CA THR A 363 14.40 48.49 9.35
C THR A 363 14.32 49.52 10.45
N PRO A 364 15.08 49.41 11.56
CA PRO A 364 15.15 50.42 12.59
C PRO A 364 15.60 51.76 12.01
N LYS A 365 15.09 52.88 12.55
CA LYS A 365 15.35 54.23 12.04
C LYS A 365 16.85 54.55 11.96
N ASP A 366 17.64 54.09 12.89
CA ASP A 366 19.08 54.30 12.95
C ASP A 366 19.87 53.55 11.88
N LYS A 367 19.24 52.58 11.21
CA LYS A 367 19.81 51.81 10.10
C LYS A 367 19.27 52.19 8.73
N LEU A 368 18.29 53.11 8.67
CA LEU A 368 17.81 53.62 7.40
C LEU A 368 18.92 54.46 6.73
N LYS A 369 19.18 54.14 5.49
CA LYS A 369 20.09 54.91 4.65
C LYS A 369 19.27 55.93 3.86
N ILE A 370 19.64 57.20 3.98
CA ILE A 370 18.96 58.33 3.30
C ILE A 370 19.97 58.99 2.35
N TYR A 371 19.60 59.10 1.10
CA TYR A 371 20.46 59.63 0.04
C TYR A 371 19.62 60.32 -1.04
N PHE A 372 20.29 61.19 -1.84
CA PHE A 372 19.66 61.93 -2.93
C PHE A 372 19.52 61.04 -4.19
N ASP A 373 18.52 61.31 -5.00
CA ASP A 373 18.29 60.74 -6.34
C ASP A 373 18.22 59.22 -6.41
N GLY A 374 18.00 58.52 -5.24
CA GLY A 374 18.03 57.06 -5.20
C GLY A 374 19.44 56.47 -5.32
N ASP A 375 20.51 57.27 -5.16
CA ASP A 375 21.90 56.84 -5.29
C ASP A 375 22.58 56.75 -3.91
N GLU A 376 22.93 55.54 -3.46
CA GLU A 376 23.61 55.29 -2.18
C GLU A 376 24.96 56.03 -2.05
N ASN A 377 25.57 56.43 -3.16
CA ASN A 377 26.81 57.18 -3.19
C ASN A 377 26.61 58.69 -3.03
N LYS A 378 25.34 59.15 -2.93
CA LYS A 378 24.99 60.56 -2.74
C LYS A 378 24.31 60.80 -1.38
N PRO A 379 25.00 60.55 -0.25
CA PRO A 379 24.45 60.85 1.08
C PRO A 379 24.40 62.36 1.37
N SER A 380 25.14 63.20 0.64
CA SER A 380 25.14 64.61 0.74
C SER A 380 25.22 65.28 -0.66
N LEU A 381 24.75 66.49 -0.72
CA LEU A 381 24.83 67.35 -1.90
C LEU A 381 25.60 68.61 -1.51
N THR A 382 26.69 68.85 -2.20
CA THR A 382 27.47 70.11 -2.01
C THR A 382 26.86 71.21 -2.89
N ILE A 383 26.41 72.26 -2.27
CA ILE A 383 25.87 73.45 -2.96
C ILE A 383 26.83 74.61 -2.78
N CYS A 384 27.27 75.22 -3.88
CA CYS A 384 28.22 76.32 -3.89
C CYS A 384 27.55 77.59 -4.39
N CYS A 385 28.18 78.79 -4.09
CA CYS A 385 27.70 80.08 -4.59
C CYS A 385 27.62 80.09 -6.12
N ASP A 386 28.53 79.39 -6.79
CA ASP A 386 28.55 79.33 -8.26
C ASP A 386 27.34 78.58 -8.85
N ASP A 387 26.78 77.64 -8.12
CA ASP A 387 25.57 76.94 -8.54
C ASP A 387 24.36 77.85 -8.61
N PHE A 388 24.28 78.82 -7.71
CA PHE A 388 23.28 79.89 -7.72
C PHE A 388 23.40 80.80 -8.93
N VAL A 389 24.63 81.16 -9.33
CA VAL A 389 24.88 81.99 -10.49
C VAL A 389 24.50 81.28 -11.77
N ASN A 390 24.85 80.00 -11.85
CA ASN A 390 24.56 79.15 -13.01
C ASN A 390 23.05 78.85 -13.15
N ALA A 391 22.34 78.63 -12.05
CA ALA A 391 20.89 78.41 -12.05
C ALA A 391 20.14 79.64 -12.53
N LYS A 392 20.59 80.84 -12.14
CA LYS A 392 20.00 82.11 -12.54
C LYS A 392 20.21 82.40 -14.04
N VAL A 393 21.28 81.88 -14.63
CA VAL A 393 21.58 82.10 -16.10
C VAL A 393 20.72 81.14 -16.93
N ASN A 394 20.33 79.98 -16.38
CA ASN A 394 19.54 78.97 -17.10
C ASN A 394 18.03 79.04 -16.82
N ASP A 395 17.54 80.07 -16.10
CA ASP A 395 16.12 80.27 -15.74
C ASP A 395 15.53 79.10 -14.91
N GLU A 396 16.34 78.32 -14.16
CA GLU A 396 15.97 77.26 -13.24
C GLU A 396 15.90 77.73 -11.77
#